data_1e47313b07993ed424689dc261e181c0
#
_entry.id   1e47313b07993ed424689dc261e181c0
#
_cell.length_a   1.000
_cell.length_b   1.000
_cell.length_c   1.000
_cell.angle_alpha   90.00
_cell.angle_beta   90.00
_cell.angle_gamma   90.00
#
_symmetry.space_group_name_H-M   'P 1'
#
loop_
_entity.id
_entity.type
_entity.pdbx_description
1 polymer ?
#
loop_
_entity_poly.entity_id
_entity_poly.type
_entity_poly.pdbx_seq_one_letter_code
_entity_poly.pdbx_strand_id
1 'polypeptide(L)'
;MSFSKKLKQLFTSTPSQNNWDGLIETYKTWLPVSNKTPIITLKEGATPLLEVKSISNRIGNGVKVFVKYDGLNPTGSFKDRGMTMAISKAKEAGCEAVICASTGNTSASAAAYASKAGMKSFVIIPDG
;
A
#
# COMPACT_ATOMS: atom_id res chain seq x y z
N MET A 1 7.58 -21.27 14.37
CA MET A 1 8.67 -20.30 14.09
C MET A 1 8.53 -19.13 15.06
N SER A 2 9.57 -18.79 15.86
CA SER A 2 9.48 -17.73 16.88
C SER A 2 9.28 -16.36 16.22
N PHE A 3 8.44 -15.50 16.83
CA PHE A 3 8.17 -14.11 16.41
C PHE A 3 9.46 -13.30 16.18
N SER A 4 10.49 -13.52 17.01
CA SER A 4 11.81 -12.89 16.88
C SER A 4 12.55 -13.28 15.57
N LYS A 5 12.42 -14.53 15.10
CA LYS A 5 13.03 -14.98 13.83
C LYS A 5 12.34 -14.37 12.61
N LYS A 6 11.01 -14.21 12.69
CA LYS A 6 10.21 -13.54 11.63
C LYS A 6 10.56 -12.06 11.52
N LEU A 7 10.72 -11.37 12.68
CA LEU A 7 11.11 -9.95 12.69
C LEU A 7 12.48 -9.73 12.06
N LYS A 8 13.48 -10.56 12.39
CA LYS A 8 14.82 -10.46 11.78
C LYS A 8 14.81 -10.63 10.27
N GLN A 9 13.98 -11.52 9.73
CA GLN A 9 13.85 -11.73 8.29
C GLN A 9 13.31 -10.50 7.54
N LEU A 10 12.43 -9.70 8.17
CA LEU A 10 11.91 -8.45 7.62
C LEU A 10 12.99 -7.36 7.46
N PHE A 11 14.01 -7.38 8.31
CA PHE A 11 15.07 -6.35 8.29
C PHE A 11 16.32 -6.77 7.49
N THR A 12 16.44 -8.05 7.13
CA THR A 12 17.63 -8.57 6.41
C THR A 12 17.44 -8.72 4.90
N SER A 13 16.20 -8.60 4.41
CA SER A 13 15.90 -8.66 2.98
C SER A 13 14.94 -7.54 2.59
N THR A 14 15.48 -6.34 2.34
CA THR A 14 14.73 -5.34 1.59
C THR A 14 14.67 -5.82 0.14
N PRO A 15 13.48 -6.18 -0.42
CA PRO A 15 13.40 -6.52 -1.83
C PRO A 15 13.94 -5.36 -2.65
N SER A 16 14.83 -5.63 -3.62
CA SER A 16 15.21 -4.62 -4.59
C SER A 16 13.94 -4.18 -5.35
N GLN A 17 13.85 -2.91 -5.74
CA GLN A 17 12.70 -2.41 -6.52
C GLN A 17 12.44 -3.24 -7.79
N ASN A 18 13.46 -3.88 -8.34
CA ASN A 18 13.34 -4.72 -9.54
C ASN A 18 12.58 -6.04 -9.32
N ASN A 19 12.38 -6.48 -8.06
CA ASN A 19 11.67 -7.71 -7.71
C ASN A 19 10.46 -7.46 -6.79
N TRP A 20 9.92 -6.24 -6.79
CA TRP A 20 8.78 -5.89 -5.97
C TRP A 20 7.46 -6.34 -6.63
N ASP A 21 6.77 -7.27 -6.01
CA ASP A 21 5.51 -7.85 -6.51
C ASP A 21 4.25 -7.22 -5.90
N GLY A 22 4.41 -6.12 -5.20
CA GLY A 22 3.35 -5.44 -4.49
C GLY A 22 3.28 -5.84 -3.02
N LEU A 23 2.47 -5.10 -2.26
CA LEU A 23 2.44 -5.20 -0.80
C LEU A 23 1.94 -6.56 -0.32
N ILE A 24 0.85 -7.07 -0.91
CA ILE A 24 0.25 -8.34 -0.44
C ILE A 24 1.21 -9.50 -0.67
N GLU A 25 1.79 -9.65 -1.86
CA GLU A 25 2.71 -10.74 -2.15
C GLU A 25 3.94 -10.71 -1.23
N THR A 26 4.47 -9.51 -0.97
CA THR A 26 5.64 -9.37 -0.11
C THR A 26 5.35 -9.71 1.35
N TYR A 27 4.16 -9.38 1.85
CA TYR A 27 3.81 -9.50 3.27
C TYR A 27 2.69 -10.51 3.56
N LYS A 28 2.35 -11.39 2.61
CA LYS A 28 1.19 -12.30 2.71
C LYS A 28 1.18 -13.18 3.97
N THR A 29 2.33 -13.52 4.51
CA THR A 29 2.42 -14.29 5.76
C THR A 29 1.93 -13.53 7.01
N TRP A 30 1.75 -12.22 6.87
CA TRP A 30 1.33 -11.29 7.93
C TRP A 30 -0.07 -10.73 7.70
N LEU A 31 -0.61 -10.96 6.51
CA LEU A 31 -1.88 -10.41 6.07
C LEU A 31 -2.99 -11.46 6.11
N PRO A 32 -4.25 -11.07 6.30
CA PRO A 32 -5.39 -11.99 6.33
C PRO A 32 -5.78 -12.44 4.91
N VAL A 33 -4.83 -13.03 4.19
CA VAL A 33 -5.02 -13.57 2.83
C VAL A 33 -4.75 -15.07 2.82
N SER A 34 -5.39 -15.77 1.89
CA SER A 34 -5.24 -17.20 1.64
C SER A 34 -4.89 -17.46 0.17
N ASN A 35 -4.68 -18.72 -0.18
CA ASN A 35 -4.48 -19.12 -1.58
C ASN A 35 -5.72 -18.89 -2.46
N LYS A 36 -6.88 -18.59 -1.85
CA LYS A 36 -8.13 -18.25 -2.56
C LYS A 36 -8.29 -16.76 -2.78
N THR A 37 -7.51 -15.92 -2.09
CA THR A 37 -7.59 -14.47 -2.20
C THR A 37 -6.97 -14.02 -3.53
N PRO A 38 -7.75 -13.46 -4.47
CA PRO A 38 -7.19 -12.88 -5.70
C PRO A 38 -6.39 -11.62 -5.34
N ILE A 39 -5.14 -11.58 -5.77
CA ILE A 39 -4.25 -10.45 -5.45
C ILE A 39 -4.42 -9.35 -6.48
N ILE A 40 -5.09 -8.28 -6.07
CA ILE A 40 -5.30 -7.09 -6.90
C ILE A 40 -4.24 -6.05 -6.53
N THR A 41 -3.22 -5.92 -7.35
CA THR A 41 -2.09 -5.01 -7.12
C THR A 41 -1.80 -4.13 -8.34
N LEU A 42 -1.37 -2.92 -8.08
CA LEU A 42 -0.75 -1.99 -9.03
C LEU A 42 0.75 -1.81 -8.71
N LYS A 43 1.35 -2.74 -7.96
CA LYS A 43 2.74 -2.71 -7.49
C LYS A 43 3.00 -1.59 -6.46
N GLU A 44 1.98 -1.27 -5.66
CA GLU A 44 2.08 -0.32 -4.54
C GLU A 44 3.10 -0.76 -3.50
N GLY A 45 3.67 0.18 -2.81
CA GLY A 45 4.72 -0.05 -1.81
C GLY A 45 6.12 0.15 -2.38
N ALA A 46 7.15 -0.33 -1.69
CA ALA A 46 8.57 -0.11 -2.00
C ALA A 46 8.93 1.36 -2.30
N THR A 47 8.15 2.30 -1.81
CA THR A 47 8.41 3.74 -1.99
C THR A 47 9.74 4.14 -1.37
N PRO A 48 10.45 5.12 -1.92
CA PRO A 48 11.77 5.52 -1.43
C PRO A 48 11.74 5.96 0.03
N LEU A 49 12.83 5.67 0.72
CA LEU A 49 13.16 6.24 2.02
C LEU A 49 14.31 7.24 1.83
N LEU A 50 13.99 8.52 1.91
CA LEU A 50 14.90 9.62 1.58
C LEU A 50 15.47 10.24 2.84
N GLU A 51 16.80 10.34 2.95
CA GLU A 51 17.45 11.07 4.03
C GLU A 51 17.27 12.59 3.82
N VAL A 52 16.79 13.28 4.86
CA VAL A 52 16.59 14.74 4.83
C VAL A 52 17.67 15.42 5.70
N LYS A 53 18.85 15.58 5.11
CA LYS A 53 20.03 16.12 5.80
C LYS A 53 19.81 17.53 6.37
N SER A 54 19.05 18.39 5.68
CA SER A 54 18.74 19.75 6.15
C SER A 54 17.99 19.74 7.49
N ILE A 55 17.04 18.83 7.66
CA ILE A 55 16.31 18.68 8.92
C ILE A 55 17.20 18.02 9.98
N SER A 56 17.94 16.96 9.61
CA SER A 56 18.89 16.29 10.50
C SER A 56 19.90 17.29 11.10
N ASN A 57 20.49 18.13 10.28
CA ASN A 57 21.44 19.16 10.70
C ASN A 57 20.81 20.21 11.62
N ARG A 58 19.55 20.58 11.37
CA ARG A 58 18.83 21.57 12.18
C ARG A 58 18.48 21.03 13.56
N ILE A 59 18.19 19.75 13.68
CA ILE A 59 17.92 19.07 14.97
C ILE A 59 19.23 18.86 15.73
N GLY A 60 20.32 18.53 15.04
CA GLY A 60 21.63 18.28 15.65
C GLY A 60 21.72 16.94 16.38
N ASN A 61 22.70 16.82 17.30
CA ASN A 61 22.91 15.66 18.17
C ASN A 61 23.00 14.30 17.46
N GLY A 62 23.43 14.26 16.21
CA GLY A 62 23.57 13.00 15.44
C GLY A 62 22.23 12.38 14.99
N VAL A 63 21.11 13.09 15.16
CA VAL A 63 19.79 12.63 14.70
C VAL A 63 19.75 12.53 13.19
N LYS A 64 19.29 11.39 12.65
CA LYS A 64 19.03 11.21 11.24
C LYS A 64 17.53 11.21 10.98
N VAL A 65 17.11 12.01 10.02
CA VAL A 65 15.70 12.12 9.61
C VAL A 65 15.52 11.54 8.22
N PHE A 66 14.53 10.68 8.07
CA PHE A 66 14.16 10.06 6.80
C PHE A 66 12.69 10.31 6.51
N VAL A 67 12.37 10.49 5.23
CA VAL A 67 11.00 10.61 4.74
C VAL A 67 10.67 9.40 3.89
N LYS A 68 9.60 8.69 4.25
CA LYS A 68 8.99 7.66 3.43
C LYS A 68 8.11 8.33 2.39
N TYR A 69 8.52 8.31 1.12
CA TYR A 69 7.87 9.09 0.08
C TYR A 69 6.69 8.33 -0.55
N ASP A 70 5.58 8.25 0.17
CA ASP A 70 4.38 7.53 -0.26
C ASP A 70 3.58 8.23 -1.38
N GLY A 71 3.95 9.44 -1.77
CA GLY A 71 3.48 10.09 -3.00
C GLY A 71 3.89 9.38 -4.29
N LEU A 72 4.85 8.44 -4.23
CA LEU A 72 5.25 7.61 -5.37
C LEU A 72 4.50 6.27 -5.46
N ASN A 73 3.47 6.06 -4.67
CA ASN A 73 2.54 4.96 -4.93
C ASN A 73 1.75 5.19 -6.24
N PRO A 74 1.18 4.14 -6.86
CA PRO A 74 0.53 4.22 -8.17
C PRO A 74 -0.52 5.31 -8.34
N THR A 75 -1.31 5.62 -7.30
CA THR A 75 -2.32 6.71 -7.34
C THR A 75 -1.87 7.97 -6.60
N GLY A 76 -0.57 8.10 -6.32
CA GLY A 76 0.02 9.29 -5.72
C GLY A 76 -0.13 9.40 -4.21
N SER A 77 -0.55 8.35 -3.51
CA SER A 77 -0.73 8.42 -2.06
C SER A 77 -0.57 7.08 -1.33
N PHE A 78 -0.44 7.15 0.00
CA PHE A 78 -0.39 5.99 0.87
C PHE A 78 -1.69 5.15 0.88
N LYS A 79 -2.80 5.68 0.33
CA LYS A 79 -4.09 4.98 0.29
C LYS A 79 -4.01 3.65 -0.46
N ASP A 80 -3.12 3.54 -1.42
CA ASP A 80 -2.89 2.33 -2.22
C ASP A 80 -2.52 1.13 -1.35
N ARG A 81 -1.80 1.35 -0.24
CA ARG A 81 -1.41 0.28 0.69
C ARG A 81 -2.59 -0.44 1.33
N GLY A 82 -3.63 0.32 1.70
CA GLY A 82 -4.86 -0.27 2.22
C GLY A 82 -5.80 -0.75 1.12
N MET A 83 -5.80 -0.04 -0.02
CA MET A 83 -6.74 -0.32 -1.10
C MET A 83 -6.46 -1.64 -1.81
N THR A 84 -5.20 -2.00 -2.03
CA THR A 84 -4.83 -3.32 -2.56
C THR A 84 -5.48 -4.43 -1.73
N MET A 85 -5.44 -4.31 -0.40
CA MET A 85 -6.02 -5.28 0.51
C MET A 85 -7.56 -5.27 0.49
N ALA A 86 -8.16 -4.08 0.54
CA ALA A 86 -9.60 -3.91 0.55
C ALA A 86 -10.26 -4.49 -0.71
N ILE A 87 -9.70 -4.16 -1.88
CA ILE A 87 -10.24 -4.64 -3.17
C ILE A 87 -9.98 -6.14 -3.36
N SER A 88 -8.82 -6.66 -2.96
CA SER A 88 -8.54 -8.09 -3.00
C SER A 88 -9.55 -8.88 -2.15
N LYS A 89 -9.87 -8.40 -0.94
CA LYS A 89 -10.87 -9.05 -0.07
C LYS A 89 -12.30 -8.88 -0.59
N ALA A 90 -12.66 -7.73 -1.15
CA ALA A 90 -13.96 -7.54 -1.79
C ALA A 90 -14.14 -8.51 -2.98
N LYS A 91 -13.10 -8.69 -3.79
CA LYS A 91 -13.12 -9.63 -4.91
C LYS A 91 -13.23 -11.08 -4.43
N GLU A 92 -12.51 -11.45 -3.38
CA GLU A 92 -12.60 -12.76 -2.72
C GLU A 92 -14.03 -13.04 -2.22
N ALA A 93 -14.70 -12.01 -1.69
CA ALA A 93 -16.08 -12.09 -1.23
C ALA A 93 -17.14 -12.10 -2.36
N GLY A 94 -16.71 -12.03 -3.64
CA GLY A 94 -17.62 -12.04 -4.77
C GLY A 94 -18.29 -10.69 -5.06
N CYS A 95 -17.81 -9.59 -4.49
CA CYS A 95 -18.37 -8.26 -4.77
C CYS A 95 -18.13 -7.86 -6.23
N GLU A 96 -19.17 -7.33 -6.90
CA GLU A 96 -19.11 -6.81 -8.26
C GLU A 96 -18.85 -5.31 -8.30
N ALA A 97 -19.06 -4.63 -7.18
CA ALA A 97 -18.91 -3.19 -7.07
C ALA A 97 -18.39 -2.79 -5.69
N VAL A 98 -17.75 -1.63 -5.64
CA VAL A 98 -17.34 -0.96 -4.40
C VAL A 98 -17.86 0.47 -4.38
N ILE A 99 -18.09 1.00 -3.19
CA ILE A 99 -18.53 2.36 -2.99
C ILE A 99 -17.59 3.07 -2.02
N CYS A 100 -17.26 4.32 -2.31
CA CYS A 100 -16.35 5.14 -1.51
C CYS A 100 -16.91 6.55 -1.35
N ALA A 101 -17.04 7.01 -0.12
CA ALA A 101 -17.41 8.40 0.20
C ALA A 101 -16.12 9.22 0.45
N SER A 102 -15.59 9.83 -0.60
CA SER A 102 -14.38 10.65 -0.51
C SER A 102 -14.20 11.49 -1.78
N THR A 103 -13.73 12.72 -1.64
CA THR A 103 -13.38 13.62 -2.74
C THR A 103 -11.89 13.59 -3.11
N GLY A 104 -11.08 12.76 -2.44
CA GLY A 104 -9.62 12.81 -2.56
C GLY A 104 -8.97 11.46 -2.83
N ASN A 105 -7.81 11.27 -2.23
CA ASN A 105 -6.92 10.12 -2.50
C ASN A 105 -7.57 8.75 -2.28
N THR A 106 -8.56 8.65 -1.36
CA THR A 106 -9.24 7.36 -1.12
C THR A 106 -10.09 6.96 -2.31
N SER A 107 -10.84 7.89 -2.90
CA SER A 107 -11.66 7.61 -4.10
C SER A 107 -10.80 7.37 -5.33
N ALA A 108 -9.72 8.12 -5.51
CA ALA A 108 -8.77 7.89 -6.61
C ALA A 108 -8.18 6.47 -6.54
N SER A 109 -7.74 6.06 -5.36
CA SER A 109 -7.22 4.71 -5.14
C SER A 109 -8.30 3.63 -5.32
N ALA A 110 -9.51 3.83 -4.75
CA ALA A 110 -10.62 2.89 -4.91
C ALA A 110 -10.98 2.67 -6.39
N ALA A 111 -11.07 3.74 -7.17
CA ALA A 111 -11.38 3.66 -8.60
C ALA A 111 -10.30 2.88 -9.38
N ALA A 112 -9.02 3.17 -9.11
CA ALA A 112 -7.91 2.51 -9.79
C ALA A 112 -7.85 1.00 -9.49
N TYR A 113 -7.96 0.61 -8.22
CA TYR A 113 -7.89 -0.80 -7.83
C TYR A 113 -9.17 -1.58 -8.20
N ALA A 114 -10.36 -0.96 -8.12
CA ALA A 114 -11.59 -1.56 -8.59
C ALA A 114 -11.54 -1.81 -10.11
N SER A 115 -11.05 -0.85 -10.88
CA SER A 115 -10.82 -1.02 -12.31
C SER A 115 -9.87 -2.17 -12.61
N LYS A 116 -8.75 -2.27 -11.87
CA LYS A 116 -7.80 -3.39 -11.97
C LYS A 116 -8.45 -4.74 -11.69
N ALA A 117 -9.43 -4.77 -10.77
CA ALA A 117 -10.18 -5.98 -10.39
C ALA A 117 -11.34 -6.31 -11.34
N GLY A 118 -11.64 -5.46 -12.33
CA GLY A 118 -12.83 -5.58 -13.18
C GLY A 118 -14.13 -5.36 -12.39
N MET A 119 -14.09 -4.52 -11.35
CA MET A 119 -15.24 -4.17 -10.50
C MET A 119 -15.74 -2.76 -10.83
N LYS A 120 -17.04 -2.52 -10.63
CA LYS A 120 -17.59 -1.17 -10.68
C LYS A 120 -17.16 -0.37 -9.44
N SER A 121 -16.88 0.92 -9.62
CA SER A 121 -16.58 1.83 -8.52
C SER A 121 -17.55 3.00 -8.52
N PHE A 122 -18.16 3.25 -7.36
CA PHE A 122 -19.04 4.39 -7.14
C PHE A 122 -18.39 5.32 -6.12
N VAL A 123 -18.33 6.60 -6.46
CA VAL A 123 -17.80 7.63 -5.56
C VAL A 123 -18.94 8.56 -5.17
N ILE A 124 -19.17 8.67 -3.86
CA ILE A 124 -20.13 9.63 -3.29
C ILE A 124 -19.34 10.87 -2.89
N ILE A 125 -19.77 12.00 -3.38
CA ILE A 125 -19.23 13.31 -3.03
C ILE A 125 -20.34 14.15 -2.42
N PRO A 126 -20.04 15.10 -1.49
CA PRO A 126 -21.01 16.07 -1.01
C PRO A 126 -21.51 16.91 -2.20
N ASP A 127 -22.77 17.31 -2.12
CA ASP A 127 -23.31 18.33 -2.98
C ASP A 127 -22.67 19.67 -2.61
N GLY A 128 -22.03 20.33 -3.56
CA GLY A 128 -21.17 21.50 -3.37
C GLY A 128 -21.93 22.80 -3.10
#